data_e0a5c7f9fd0358103527a5e9d9e137b7
#
_entry.id   e0a5c7f9fd0358103527a5e9d9e137b7
#
_cell.length_a   1.000
_cell.length_b   1.000
_cell.length_c   1.000
_cell.angle_alpha   90.00
_cell.angle_beta   90.00
_cell.angle_gamma   90.00
#
_symmetry.space_group_name_H-M   'P 1'
#
loop_
_entity.id
_entity.type
_entity.pdbx_description
1 polymer ?
#
loop_
_entity_poly.entity_id
_entity_poly.type
_entity_poly.pdbx_seq_one_letter_code
_entity_poly.pdbx_strand_id
1 'polypeptide(L)'
;MIKFTNGYVLSKDFELIKEDIYVKGDSIYKIGKCDEKADSVYDLNGNLLMPSFKNAHTHSAMTFGRSLADDLPLHSWLNDEIFPREAKLNGQDIYDLSMLAFLEYLTSGISACFDMYYHPDMMAKASTDLGFRTVMTSGLNNFCESIQSVEDYYNIYNSYSDLISYKLGFHAEYTTGKELISGIAKLAEKYEAPVFLHASETKAEVEGCIKRYGKSPTLFLDEMGIFNYGGGAYHSVWVTDEDLEVYKKRGIWAVINAGSNAKLASGIAPVSKMLKEGINLAIGTDGPSSNNALDMFREMYLIEATQKLNDKDAASTDPIEILKAATIGSAHCMGLYDCDTVAEGKKADLIVIDLHKPSMQPINNILKNIVYSGSKDIIKMTMVNGRVLYENGEFKGIDTEKIYYNAQKATDRLR
;
A
#
# COMPACT_ATOMS: atom_id res chain seq x y z
N MET A 1 -9.46 -27.24 -6.11
CA MET A 1 -8.81 -26.54 -7.24
C MET A 1 -9.86 -25.72 -7.99
N ILE A 2 -9.58 -24.43 -8.20
CA ILE A 2 -10.41 -23.49 -8.98
C ILE A 2 -9.77 -23.32 -10.35
N LYS A 3 -10.56 -23.38 -11.43
CA LYS A 3 -10.12 -23.08 -12.79
C LYS A 3 -10.73 -21.75 -13.24
N PHE A 4 -9.91 -20.77 -13.63
CA PHE A 4 -10.34 -19.56 -14.34
C PHE A 4 -10.16 -19.79 -15.84
N THR A 5 -11.18 -19.46 -16.64
CA THR A 5 -11.20 -19.75 -18.08
C THR A 5 -11.93 -18.66 -18.85
N ASN A 6 -11.79 -18.64 -20.19
CA ASN A 6 -12.56 -17.79 -21.09
C ASN A 6 -12.38 -16.27 -20.84
N GLY A 7 -11.15 -15.80 -20.62
CA GLY A 7 -10.85 -14.38 -20.42
C GLY A 7 -9.43 -14.01 -20.79
N TYR A 8 -9.07 -12.78 -20.43
CA TYR A 8 -7.70 -12.29 -20.51
C TYR A 8 -6.99 -12.51 -19.17
N VAL A 9 -5.70 -12.73 -19.23
CA VAL A 9 -4.81 -12.82 -18.08
C VAL A 9 -3.64 -11.87 -18.28
N LEU A 10 -3.33 -11.04 -17.28
CA LEU A 10 -2.11 -10.24 -17.28
C LEU A 10 -0.95 -11.12 -16.83
N SER A 11 -0.05 -11.44 -17.76
CA SER A 11 1.14 -12.27 -17.50
C SER A 11 2.18 -11.53 -16.64
N LYS A 12 3.18 -12.28 -16.16
CA LYS A 12 4.34 -11.71 -15.45
C LYS A 12 5.14 -10.68 -16.27
N ASP A 13 5.05 -10.77 -17.60
CA ASP A 13 5.75 -9.87 -18.54
C ASP A 13 4.88 -8.65 -18.93
N PHE A 14 3.75 -8.44 -18.24
CA PHE A 14 2.75 -7.39 -18.51
C PHE A 14 2.12 -7.48 -19.89
N GLU A 15 2.00 -8.68 -20.43
CA GLU A 15 1.29 -8.98 -21.67
C GLU A 15 -0.08 -9.61 -21.40
N LEU A 16 -1.05 -9.31 -22.24
CA LEU A 16 -2.38 -9.91 -22.18
C LEU A 16 -2.37 -11.24 -22.94
N ILE A 17 -2.55 -12.33 -22.19
CA ILE A 17 -2.65 -13.69 -22.74
C ILE A 17 -4.05 -14.25 -22.56
N LYS A 18 -4.38 -15.34 -23.30
CA LYS A 18 -5.65 -16.08 -23.17
C LYS A 18 -5.34 -17.53 -22.80
N GLU A 19 -5.10 -17.74 -21.53
CA GLU A 19 -4.79 -19.05 -20.98
C GLU A 19 -5.68 -19.35 -19.77
N ASP A 20 -5.93 -20.62 -19.53
CA ASP A 20 -6.60 -21.08 -18.30
C ASP A 20 -5.65 -20.96 -17.10
N ILE A 21 -6.16 -20.52 -15.96
CA ILE A 21 -5.41 -20.44 -14.70
C ILE A 21 -6.01 -21.39 -13.68
N TYR A 22 -5.19 -22.23 -13.08
CA TYR A 22 -5.59 -23.15 -12.06
C TYR A 22 -5.00 -22.72 -10.71
N VAL A 23 -5.86 -22.55 -9.72
CA VAL A 23 -5.49 -22.24 -8.32
C VAL A 23 -5.77 -23.48 -7.47
N LYS A 24 -4.74 -23.95 -6.74
CA LYS A 24 -4.84 -25.10 -5.83
C LYS A 24 -4.34 -24.70 -4.45
N GLY A 25 -5.24 -24.76 -3.46
CA GLY A 25 -4.95 -24.19 -2.15
C GLY A 25 -4.78 -22.66 -2.24
N ASP A 26 -3.63 -22.20 -1.83
CA ASP A 26 -3.28 -20.78 -1.79
C ASP A 26 -2.49 -20.30 -3.03
N SER A 27 -2.18 -21.19 -3.98
CA SER A 27 -1.17 -20.91 -5.00
C SER A 27 -1.70 -21.13 -6.43
N ILE A 28 -1.12 -20.41 -7.39
CA ILE A 28 -1.31 -20.64 -8.83
C ILE A 28 -0.58 -21.93 -9.18
N TYR A 29 -1.35 -22.96 -9.45
CA TYR A 29 -0.84 -24.32 -9.67
C TYR A 29 -0.37 -24.51 -11.12
N LYS A 30 -1.17 -24.04 -12.11
CA LYS A 30 -0.89 -24.26 -13.52
C LYS A 30 -1.45 -23.13 -14.37
N ILE A 31 -0.73 -22.80 -15.45
CA ILE A 31 -1.16 -21.89 -16.52
C ILE A 31 -1.25 -22.70 -17.81
N GLY A 32 -2.34 -22.54 -18.56
CA GLY A 32 -2.62 -23.29 -19.78
C GLY A 32 -3.27 -24.63 -19.52
N LYS A 33 -2.90 -25.68 -20.28
CA LYS A 33 -3.52 -27.00 -20.18
C LYS A 33 -3.16 -27.71 -18.88
N CYS A 34 -4.16 -28.27 -18.23
CA CYS A 34 -4.00 -29.09 -17.03
C CYS A 34 -4.87 -30.36 -17.15
N ASP A 35 -4.30 -31.53 -16.87
CA ASP A 35 -4.99 -32.81 -16.94
C ASP A 35 -5.81 -33.11 -15.64
N GLU A 36 -5.53 -32.39 -14.56
CA GLU A 36 -6.28 -32.54 -13.30
C GLU A 36 -7.65 -31.85 -13.41
N LYS A 37 -8.69 -32.53 -12.92
CA LYS A 37 -10.06 -31.99 -12.89
C LYS A 37 -10.17 -30.90 -11.82
N ALA A 38 -10.67 -29.72 -12.21
CA ALA A 38 -11.02 -28.65 -11.26
C ALA A 38 -12.31 -29.02 -10.48
N ASP A 39 -12.36 -28.62 -9.21
CA ASP A 39 -13.56 -28.77 -8.37
C ASP A 39 -14.61 -27.71 -8.72
N SER A 40 -14.15 -26.53 -9.15
CA SER A 40 -14.98 -25.42 -9.60
C SER A 40 -14.36 -24.70 -10.81
N VAL A 41 -15.23 -24.14 -11.64
CA VAL A 41 -14.83 -23.37 -12.82
C VAL A 41 -15.39 -21.97 -12.69
N TYR A 42 -14.51 -20.97 -12.78
CA TYR A 42 -14.86 -19.56 -12.87
C TYR A 42 -14.74 -19.10 -14.33
N ASP A 43 -15.88 -18.85 -14.96
CA ASP A 43 -15.93 -18.31 -16.31
C ASP A 43 -15.68 -16.80 -16.24
N LEU A 44 -14.53 -16.35 -16.76
CA LEU A 44 -14.18 -14.94 -16.83
C LEU A 44 -15.06 -14.17 -17.79
N ASN A 45 -15.75 -14.86 -18.73
CA ASN A 45 -16.64 -14.23 -19.71
C ASN A 45 -15.98 -13.03 -20.42
N GLY A 46 -14.75 -13.19 -20.88
CA GLY A 46 -14.00 -12.11 -21.55
C GLY A 46 -13.40 -11.03 -20.62
N ASN A 47 -13.57 -11.14 -19.32
CA ASN A 47 -12.97 -10.24 -18.33
C ASN A 47 -11.46 -10.48 -18.16
N LEU A 48 -10.79 -9.61 -17.43
CA LEU A 48 -9.35 -9.69 -17.14
C LEU A 48 -9.10 -10.25 -15.74
N LEU A 49 -8.30 -11.32 -15.64
CA LEU A 49 -7.66 -11.79 -14.42
C LEU A 49 -6.25 -11.19 -14.34
N MET A 50 -5.90 -10.56 -13.22
CA MET A 50 -4.59 -9.97 -13.01
C MET A 50 -4.13 -10.07 -11.55
N PRO A 51 -2.83 -9.82 -11.26
CA PRO A 51 -2.38 -9.64 -9.88
C PRO A 51 -3.20 -8.52 -9.22
N SER A 52 -3.57 -8.73 -7.97
CA SER A 52 -4.24 -7.68 -7.19
C SER A 52 -3.32 -6.50 -6.92
N PHE A 53 -3.89 -5.35 -6.67
CA PHE A 53 -3.16 -4.19 -6.17
C PHE A 53 -2.60 -4.46 -4.78
N LYS A 54 -1.48 -3.81 -4.47
CA LYS A 54 -0.87 -3.79 -3.14
C LYS A 54 -0.76 -2.34 -2.69
N ASN A 55 -1.25 -2.06 -1.50
CA ASN A 55 -1.21 -0.72 -0.90
C ASN A 55 0.07 -0.58 -0.08
N ALA A 56 1.10 0.04 -0.66
CA ALA A 56 2.45 0.08 -0.08
C ALA A 56 2.63 1.06 1.09
N HIS A 57 1.60 1.80 1.47
CA HIS A 57 1.58 2.63 2.68
C HIS A 57 0.16 3.02 3.06
N THR A 58 -0.16 2.82 4.33
CA THR A 58 -1.45 3.22 4.90
C THR A 58 -1.40 3.27 6.44
N HIS A 59 -2.50 3.81 7.03
CA HIS A 59 -2.84 3.80 8.46
C HIS A 59 -4.29 3.31 8.59
N SER A 60 -4.52 2.00 8.43
CA SER A 60 -5.86 1.41 8.26
C SER A 60 -6.86 1.81 9.34
N ALA A 61 -6.44 1.80 10.61
CA ALA A 61 -7.34 2.15 11.72
C ALA A 61 -7.76 3.63 11.74
N MET A 62 -7.14 4.51 10.94
CA MET A 62 -7.55 5.91 10.82
C MET A 62 -8.89 6.10 10.10
N THR A 63 -9.64 5.04 9.80
CA THR A 63 -11.02 5.15 9.30
C THR A 63 -11.92 5.96 10.21
N PHE A 64 -11.65 6.08 11.50
CA PHE A 64 -12.38 6.95 12.43
C PHE A 64 -12.33 8.43 12.04
N GLY A 65 -11.22 8.86 11.42
CA GLY A 65 -10.97 10.27 11.10
C GLY A 65 -11.44 10.70 9.70
N ARG A 66 -12.06 9.78 8.94
CA ARG A 66 -12.54 10.09 7.60
C ARG A 66 -13.56 11.23 7.63
N SER A 67 -13.28 12.32 6.92
CA SER A 67 -14.10 13.54 6.86
C SER A 67 -14.39 14.18 8.22
N LEU A 68 -13.52 13.94 9.22
CA LEU A 68 -13.69 14.52 10.55
C LEU A 68 -13.00 15.89 10.68
N ALA A 69 -11.87 16.07 10.04
CA ALA A 69 -11.01 17.24 10.17
C ALA A 69 -10.39 17.61 8.81
N ASP A 70 -11.22 17.73 7.78
CA ASP A 70 -10.79 18.14 6.45
C ASP A 70 -10.45 19.63 6.41
N ASP A 71 -9.74 20.05 5.35
CA ASP A 71 -9.42 21.46 5.05
C ASP A 71 -8.50 22.16 6.07
N LEU A 72 -7.65 21.39 6.76
CA LEU A 72 -6.63 21.90 7.68
C LEU A 72 -5.21 21.68 7.15
N PRO A 73 -4.26 22.63 7.39
CA PRO A 73 -2.85 22.39 7.15
C PRO A 73 -2.33 21.19 7.95
N LEU A 74 -1.39 20.41 7.39
CA LEU A 74 -0.87 19.18 7.99
C LEU A 74 -0.51 19.32 9.48
N HIS A 75 0.18 20.40 9.86
CA HIS A 75 0.60 20.60 11.26
C HIS A 75 -0.61 20.72 12.23
N SER A 76 -1.60 21.56 11.89
CA SER A 76 -2.82 21.71 12.69
C SER A 76 -3.65 20.43 12.65
N TRP A 77 -3.76 19.80 11.48
CA TRP A 77 -4.44 18.53 11.32
C TRP A 77 -3.88 17.46 12.26
N LEU A 78 -2.55 17.27 12.30
CA LEU A 78 -1.91 16.29 13.18
C LEU A 78 -2.07 16.64 14.66
N ASN A 79 -1.69 17.88 15.07
CA ASN A 79 -1.56 18.21 16.49
C ASN A 79 -2.90 18.54 17.18
N ASP A 80 -3.84 19.17 16.45
CA ASP A 80 -5.09 19.63 17.05
C ASP A 80 -6.21 18.58 16.90
N GLU A 81 -6.15 17.72 15.86
CA GLU A 81 -7.23 16.80 15.52
C GLU A 81 -6.85 15.33 15.64
N ILE A 82 -5.74 14.90 15.06
CA ILE A 82 -5.40 13.47 14.96
C ILE A 82 -4.78 12.94 16.26
N PHE A 83 -3.64 13.47 16.69
CA PHE A 83 -2.93 12.96 17.87
C PHE A 83 -3.79 12.93 19.14
N PRO A 84 -4.64 13.94 19.43
CA PRO A 84 -5.52 13.88 20.62
C PRO A 84 -6.57 12.77 20.56
N ARG A 85 -6.99 12.36 19.35
CA ARG A 85 -7.93 11.23 19.17
C ARG A 85 -7.21 9.90 19.20
N GLU A 86 -6.07 9.80 18.55
CA GLU A 86 -5.24 8.59 18.57
C GLU A 86 -4.83 8.20 19.99
N ALA A 87 -4.54 9.17 20.83
CA ALA A 87 -4.24 8.93 22.26
C ALA A 87 -5.40 8.26 23.05
N LYS A 88 -6.62 8.28 22.51
CA LYS A 88 -7.80 7.62 23.13
C LYS A 88 -8.07 6.23 22.55
N LEU A 89 -7.37 5.84 21.49
CA LEU A 89 -7.54 4.52 20.86
C LEU A 89 -7.06 3.42 21.80
N ASN A 90 -7.76 2.31 21.79
CA ASN A 90 -7.33 1.07 22.42
C ASN A 90 -7.24 -0.05 21.38
N GLY A 91 -6.70 -1.21 21.77
CA GLY A 91 -6.50 -2.31 20.83
C GLY A 91 -7.77 -2.78 20.12
N GLN A 92 -8.94 -2.80 20.81
CA GLN A 92 -10.20 -3.19 20.19
C GLN A 92 -10.64 -2.19 19.11
N ASP A 93 -10.39 -0.89 19.32
CA ASP A 93 -10.68 0.12 18.29
C ASP A 93 -9.82 -0.11 17.04
N ILE A 94 -8.53 -0.44 17.23
CA ILE A 94 -7.63 -0.76 16.12
C ILE A 94 -8.17 -1.95 15.32
N TYR A 95 -8.60 -3.01 15.99
CA TYR A 95 -9.22 -4.15 15.34
C TYR A 95 -10.46 -3.76 14.52
N ASP A 96 -11.43 -3.08 15.16
CA ASP A 96 -12.72 -2.77 14.54
C ASP A 96 -12.59 -1.78 13.37
N LEU A 97 -11.75 -0.77 13.51
CA LEU A 97 -11.50 0.25 12.50
C LEU A 97 -10.67 -0.31 11.31
N SER A 98 -9.73 -1.21 11.57
CA SER A 98 -8.96 -1.89 10.53
C SER A 98 -9.82 -2.86 9.74
N MET A 99 -10.75 -3.58 10.39
CA MET A 99 -11.72 -4.42 9.69
C MET A 99 -12.54 -3.62 8.67
N LEU A 100 -12.92 -2.38 9.00
CA LEU A 100 -13.61 -1.48 8.06
C LEU A 100 -12.70 -1.12 6.86
N ALA A 101 -11.43 -0.80 7.11
CA ALA A 101 -10.47 -0.51 6.05
C ALA A 101 -10.28 -1.71 5.11
N PHE A 102 -10.19 -2.93 5.66
CA PHE A 102 -10.03 -4.15 4.87
C PHE A 102 -11.21 -4.39 3.93
N LEU A 103 -12.45 -4.10 4.35
CA LEU A 103 -13.58 -4.15 3.42
C LEU A 103 -13.39 -3.18 2.26
N GLU A 104 -12.93 -1.97 2.52
CA GLU A 104 -12.70 -0.99 1.45
C GLU A 104 -11.55 -1.40 0.52
N TYR A 105 -10.46 -1.96 1.05
CA TYR A 105 -9.38 -2.51 0.24
C TYR A 105 -9.89 -3.58 -0.73
N LEU A 106 -10.67 -4.53 -0.23
CA LEU A 106 -11.20 -5.63 -1.06
C LEU A 106 -12.08 -5.11 -2.21
N THR A 107 -12.91 -4.07 -1.98
CA THR A 107 -13.72 -3.45 -3.04
C THR A 107 -12.89 -2.66 -4.04
N SER A 108 -11.67 -2.28 -3.68
CA SER A 108 -10.71 -1.57 -4.54
C SER A 108 -9.72 -2.51 -5.24
N GLY A 109 -9.87 -3.83 -5.09
CA GLY A 109 -8.96 -4.82 -5.66
C GLY A 109 -7.59 -4.90 -4.97
N ILE A 110 -7.48 -4.39 -3.75
CA ILE A 110 -6.26 -4.45 -2.93
C ILE A 110 -6.32 -5.71 -2.08
N SER A 111 -5.32 -6.59 -2.19
CA SER A 111 -5.20 -7.83 -1.40
C SER A 111 -4.22 -7.74 -0.24
N ALA A 112 -3.40 -6.72 -0.21
CA ALA A 112 -2.41 -6.51 0.84
C ALA A 112 -2.20 -5.03 1.11
N CYS A 113 -1.96 -4.67 2.38
CA CYS A 113 -1.55 -3.32 2.77
C CYS A 113 -0.25 -3.33 3.58
N PHE A 114 0.48 -2.20 3.53
CA PHE A 114 1.63 -1.92 4.37
C PHE A 114 1.21 -0.87 5.41
N ASP A 115 0.92 -1.34 6.59
CA ASP A 115 0.30 -0.56 7.65
C ASP A 115 1.32 -0.07 8.69
N MET A 116 1.34 1.22 8.91
CA MET A 116 2.12 1.85 9.98
C MET A 116 1.15 2.31 11.07
N TYR A 117 0.94 1.50 12.11
CA TYR A 117 0.02 1.89 13.18
C TYR A 117 0.34 1.22 14.52
N TYR A 118 -0.43 1.60 15.55
CA TYR A 118 -0.32 1.09 16.93
C TYR A 118 -1.00 -0.28 17.08
N HIS A 119 -0.71 -0.98 18.18
CA HIS A 119 -1.32 -2.28 18.52
C HIS A 119 -1.20 -3.33 17.41
N PRO A 120 0.04 -3.71 17.02
CA PRO A 120 0.25 -4.67 15.94
C PRO A 120 -0.37 -6.05 16.23
N ASP A 121 -0.59 -6.40 17.49
CA ASP A 121 -1.31 -7.59 17.93
C ASP A 121 -2.77 -7.61 17.41
N MET A 122 -3.46 -6.48 17.54
CA MET A 122 -4.85 -6.35 17.12
C MET A 122 -4.97 -6.19 15.59
N MET A 123 -3.98 -5.55 14.95
CA MET A 123 -3.89 -5.52 13.49
C MET A 123 -3.66 -6.93 12.92
N ALA A 124 -2.71 -7.69 13.46
CA ALA A 124 -2.46 -9.07 13.05
C ALA A 124 -3.69 -9.97 13.25
N LYS A 125 -4.41 -9.77 14.37
CA LYS A 125 -5.66 -10.47 14.63
C LYS A 125 -6.74 -10.12 13.59
N ALA A 126 -6.96 -8.84 13.29
CA ALA A 126 -7.93 -8.39 12.29
C ALA A 126 -7.62 -8.99 10.90
N SER A 127 -6.34 -8.96 10.49
CA SER A 127 -5.87 -9.54 9.24
C SER A 127 -6.14 -11.03 9.15
N THR A 128 -5.81 -11.80 10.20
CA THR A 128 -5.98 -13.27 10.20
C THR A 128 -7.45 -13.68 10.29
N ASP A 129 -8.26 -12.97 11.06
CA ASP A 129 -9.69 -13.24 11.20
C ASP A 129 -10.44 -13.04 9.86
N LEU A 130 -10.07 -12.00 9.11
CA LEU A 130 -10.66 -11.73 7.80
C LEU A 130 -10.03 -12.57 6.68
N GLY A 131 -8.77 -12.93 6.82
CA GLY A 131 -7.95 -13.58 5.79
C GLY A 131 -7.30 -12.60 4.83
N PHE A 132 -7.07 -11.37 5.27
CA PHE A 132 -6.41 -10.30 4.51
C PHE A 132 -4.90 -10.30 4.79
N ARG A 133 -4.08 -9.89 3.81
CA ARG A 133 -2.63 -9.84 3.95
C ARG A 133 -2.18 -8.47 4.46
N THR A 134 -1.35 -8.44 5.52
CA THR A 134 -0.83 -7.18 6.08
C THR A 134 0.67 -7.26 6.34
N VAL A 135 1.40 -6.33 5.79
CA VAL A 135 2.77 -6.00 6.19
C VAL A 135 2.66 -4.87 7.20
N MET A 136 3.25 -5.02 8.37
CA MET A 136 3.21 -4.00 9.42
C MET A 136 4.57 -3.34 9.58
N THR A 137 4.57 -2.12 10.10
CA THR A 137 5.78 -1.41 10.52
C THR A 137 5.50 -0.51 11.71
N SER A 138 6.55 -0.13 12.43
CA SER A 138 6.47 0.77 13.57
C SER A 138 6.23 2.22 13.15
N GLY A 139 5.42 2.92 13.92
CA GLY A 139 5.32 4.37 13.94
C GLY A 139 6.18 5.02 15.04
N LEU A 140 7.25 4.35 15.49
CA LEU A 140 8.14 4.81 16.55
C LEU A 140 8.48 6.29 16.41
N ASN A 141 8.29 7.02 17.49
CA ASN A 141 8.66 8.42 17.61
C ASN A 141 8.98 8.76 19.08
N ASN A 142 9.27 10.01 19.37
CA ASN A 142 9.66 10.44 20.74
C ASN A 142 8.59 10.24 21.83
N PHE A 143 7.36 9.90 21.44
CA PHE A 143 6.20 9.84 22.34
C PHE A 143 5.61 8.44 22.46
N CYS A 144 5.90 7.55 21.53
CA CYS A 144 5.33 6.21 21.51
C CYS A 144 6.36 5.17 21.05
N GLU A 145 6.17 3.94 21.52
CA GLU A 145 7.03 2.78 21.26
C GLU A 145 8.48 2.95 21.76
N SER A 146 9.29 1.94 21.58
CA SER A 146 10.70 1.90 21.96
C SER A 146 11.47 1.01 20.99
N ILE A 147 12.79 1.14 20.95
CA ILE A 147 13.63 0.25 20.14
C ILE A 147 13.40 -1.22 20.51
N GLN A 148 13.21 -1.52 21.79
CA GLN A 148 12.93 -2.88 22.24
C GLN A 148 11.58 -3.38 21.73
N SER A 149 10.52 -2.57 21.78
CA SER A 149 9.21 -2.98 21.25
C SER A 149 9.25 -3.22 19.73
N VAL A 150 9.97 -2.37 18.97
CA VAL A 150 10.15 -2.58 17.53
C VAL A 150 10.85 -3.90 17.23
N GLU A 151 11.90 -4.22 18.01
CA GLU A 151 12.63 -5.48 17.88
C GLU A 151 11.75 -6.68 18.24
N ASP A 152 10.98 -6.60 19.33
CA ASP A 152 10.06 -7.65 19.75
C ASP A 152 8.98 -7.90 18.68
N TYR A 153 8.40 -6.85 18.12
CA TYR A 153 7.41 -6.94 17.03
C TYR A 153 8.01 -7.55 15.77
N TYR A 154 9.22 -7.15 15.39
CA TYR A 154 9.92 -7.73 14.24
C TYR A 154 10.09 -9.24 14.39
N ASN A 155 10.48 -9.71 15.57
CA ASN A 155 10.67 -11.14 15.84
C ASN A 155 9.35 -11.92 15.93
N ILE A 156 8.32 -11.35 16.54
CA ILE A 156 7.03 -12.01 16.73
C ILE A 156 6.27 -12.13 15.40
N TYR A 157 6.10 -11.01 14.68
CA TYR A 157 5.16 -10.98 13.55
C TYR A 157 5.73 -11.52 12.25
N ASN A 158 7.04 -11.64 12.10
CA ASN A 158 7.65 -12.35 10.96
C ASN A 158 7.53 -13.89 11.05
N SER A 159 6.98 -14.42 12.16
CA SER A 159 6.69 -15.85 12.33
C SER A 159 5.24 -16.13 12.77
N TYR A 160 4.37 -15.11 12.71
CA TYR A 160 3.02 -15.20 13.25
C TYR A 160 2.05 -15.93 12.31
N SER A 161 2.06 -15.62 11.03
CA SER A 161 1.16 -16.19 10.01
C SER A 161 1.69 -15.89 8.61
N ASP A 162 1.34 -16.73 7.62
CA ASP A 162 1.66 -16.49 6.20
C ASP A 162 1.02 -15.21 5.63
N LEU A 163 0.04 -14.62 6.33
CA LEU A 163 -0.63 -13.38 5.97
C LEU A 163 0.04 -12.15 6.59
N ILE A 164 0.94 -12.34 7.55
CA ILE A 164 1.51 -11.26 8.35
C ILE A 164 3.02 -11.21 8.18
N SER A 165 3.55 -10.02 8.00
CA SER A 165 4.98 -9.75 8.16
C SER A 165 5.21 -8.39 8.81
N TYR A 166 6.42 -8.15 9.30
CA TYR A 166 6.79 -6.91 9.96
C TYR A 166 8.11 -6.38 9.39
N LYS A 167 8.17 -5.09 9.10
CA LYS A 167 9.37 -4.40 8.63
C LYS A 167 9.84 -3.40 9.68
N LEU A 168 11.13 -3.13 9.73
CA LEU A 168 11.65 -2.06 10.56
C LEU A 168 11.17 -0.70 10.03
N GLY A 169 10.86 0.20 10.94
CA GLY A 169 10.45 1.55 10.56
C GLY A 169 10.33 2.46 11.77
N PHE A 170 10.12 3.73 11.48
CA PHE A 170 9.78 4.78 12.44
C PHE A 170 8.98 5.87 11.73
N HIS A 171 8.32 6.75 12.47
CA HIS A 171 7.38 7.70 11.88
C HIS A 171 8.05 8.64 10.87
N ALA A 172 8.90 9.54 11.31
CA ALA A 172 9.58 10.53 10.45
C ALA A 172 10.80 11.14 11.17
N GLU A 173 11.71 11.78 10.43
CA GLU A 173 12.89 12.44 10.99
C GLU A 173 12.54 13.50 12.03
N TYR A 174 11.51 14.32 11.76
CA TYR A 174 11.13 15.44 12.62
C TYR A 174 10.38 15.06 13.90
N THR A 175 9.90 13.82 13.99
CA THR A 175 9.21 13.29 15.19
C THR A 175 10.09 12.35 16.01
N THR A 176 11.28 11.98 15.51
CA THR A 176 12.12 10.92 16.07
C THR A 176 13.52 11.45 16.35
N GLY A 177 13.92 11.42 17.61
CA GLY A 177 15.25 11.89 18.03
C GLY A 177 16.40 11.02 17.54
N LYS A 178 17.61 11.60 17.42
CA LYS A 178 18.80 10.92 16.92
C LYS A 178 19.13 9.59 17.60
N GLU A 179 18.84 9.49 18.90
CA GLU A 179 19.10 8.25 19.68
C GLU A 179 18.21 7.11 19.20
N LEU A 180 16.92 7.39 18.96
CA LEU A 180 15.97 6.40 18.42
C LEU A 180 16.33 6.05 16.97
N ILE A 181 16.64 7.05 16.13
CA ILE A 181 17.11 6.82 14.74
C ILE A 181 18.35 5.92 14.74
N SER A 182 19.34 6.21 15.59
CA SER A 182 20.53 5.36 15.74
C SER A 182 20.19 3.95 16.25
N GLY A 183 19.17 3.82 17.10
CA GLY A 183 18.68 2.53 17.55
C GLY A 183 18.08 1.70 16.41
N ILE A 184 17.26 2.32 15.55
CA ILE A 184 16.71 1.67 14.35
C ILE A 184 17.84 1.29 13.37
N ALA A 185 18.84 2.16 13.15
CA ALA A 185 19.96 1.83 12.28
C ALA A 185 20.74 0.59 12.78
N LYS A 186 20.89 0.43 14.11
CA LYS A 186 21.49 -0.77 14.70
C LYS A 186 20.63 -2.03 14.51
N LEU A 187 19.32 -1.90 14.60
CA LEU A 187 18.41 -3.02 14.28
C LEU A 187 18.50 -3.39 12.80
N ALA A 188 18.52 -2.39 11.90
CA ALA A 188 18.72 -2.61 10.47
C ALA A 188 20.04 -3.36 10.18
N GLU A 189 21.13 -2.98 10.83
CA GLU A 189 22.42 -3.67 10.74
C GLU A 189 22.36 -5.10 11.32
N LYS A 190 21.72 -5.27 12.48
CA LYS A 190 21.58 -6.58 13.16
C LYS A 190 20.83 -7.60 12.33
N TYR A 191 19.75 -7.17 11.65
CA TYR A 191 18.87 -8.05 10.89
C TYR A 191 19.09 -7.99 9.37
N GLU A 192 20.02 -7.17 8.90
CA GLU A 192 20.24 -6.86 7.48
C GLU A 192 18.91 -6.49 6.77
N ALA A 193 18.11 -5.67 7.44
CA ALA A 193 16.72 -5.42 7.09
C ALA A 193 16.48 -3.97 6.62
N PRO A 194 15.60 -3.78 5.61
CA PRO A 194 15.21 -2.46 5.13
C PRO A 194 14.38 -1.68 6.17
N VAL A 195 14.45 -0.34 6.11
CA VAL A 195 13.74 0.57 7.01
C VAL A 195 12.77 1.46 6.24
N PHE A 196 11.57 1.69 6.79
CA PHE A 196 10.49 2.46 6.16
C PHE A 196 10.05 3.62 7.05
N LEU A 197 9.75 4.79 6.42
CA LEU A 197 9.40 6.01 7.14
C LEU A 197 8.78 7.06 6.21
N HIS A 198 8.11 8.08 6.79
CA HIS A 198 7.72 9.27 6.04
C HIS A 198 8.95 10.14 5.83
N ALA A 199 9.18 10.58 4.60
CA ALA A 199 10.31 11.43 4.27
C ALA A 199 10.02 12.41 3.14
N SER A 200 10.45 13.65 3.35
CA SER A 200 10.36 14.73 2.36
C SER A 200 8.91 14.97 1.87
N GLU A 201 7.94 14.84 2.77
CA GLU A 201 6.53 15.06 2.46
C GLU A 201 6.24 16.55 2.25
N THR A 202 6.70 17.41 3.17
CA THR A 202 6.44 18.84 3.10
C THR A 202 7.72 19.67 2.99
N LYS A 203 7.58 20.87 2.40
CA LYS A 203 8.69 21.82 2.35
C LYS A 203 9.20 22.19 3.74
N ALA A 204 8.28 22.36 4.70
CA ALA A 204 8.61 22.72 6.07
C ALA A 204 9.44 21.62 6.77
N GLU A 205 9.14 20.34 6.54
CA GLU A 205 9.94 19.22 7.01
C GLU A 205 11.37 19.30 6.49
N VAL A 206 11.53 19.45 5.17
CA VAL A 206 12.85 19.49 4.52
C VAL A 206 13.66 20.69 5.01
N GLU A 207 13.08 21.89 5.00
CA GLU A 207 13.74 23.11 5.51
C GLU A 207 14.09 22.99 7.00
N GLY A 208 13.23 22.36 7.79
CA GLY A 208 13.47 22.07 9.19
C GLY A 208 14.65 21.12 9.41
N CYS A 209 14.74 20.05 8.63
CA CYS A 209 15.87 19.11 8.67
C CYS A 209 17.18 19.80 8.26
N ILE A 210 17.18 20.57 7.17
CA ILE A 210 18.34 21.35 6.74
C ILE A 210 18.79 22.33 7.84
N LYS A 211 17.86 22.98 8.51
CA LYS A 211 18.19 23.89 9.63
C LYS A 211 18.81 23.15 10.82
N ARG A 212 18.33 21.92 11.13
CA ARG A 212 18.86 21.12 12.26
C ARG A 212 20.20 20.47 11.94
N TYR A 213 20.35 19.94 10.74
CA TYR A 213 21.45 19.03 10.39
C TYR A 213 22.29 19.44 9.17
N GLY A 214 21.91 20.51 8.47
CA GLY A 214 22.60 20.99 7.26
C GLY A 214 22.36 20.10 6.03
N LYS A 215 21.38 19.18 6.08
CA LYS A 215 21.09 18.16 5.05
C LYS A 215 19.58 17.94 4.91
N SER A 216 19.17 17.45 3.73
CA SER A 216 17.80 16.93 3.53
C SER A 216 17.53 15.71 4.42
N PRO A 217 16.26 15.35 4.66
CA PRO A 217 15.93 14.13 5.41
C PRO A 217 16.61 12.88 4.87
N THR A 218 16.61 12.67 3.56
CA THR A 218 17.25 11.50 2.92
C THR A 218 18.75 11.46 3.19
N LEU A 219 19.47 12.56 2.94
CA LEU A 219 20.93 12.62 3.14
C LEU A 219 21.30 12.45 4.60
N PHE A 220 20.53 13.04 5.51
CA PHE A 220 20.75 12.87 6.96
C PHE A 220 20.55 11.43 7.40
N LEU A 221 19.48 10.78 6.96
CA LEU A 221 19.14 9.41 7.32
C LEU A 221 20.10 8.38 6.69
N ASP A 222 20.58 8.63 5.46
CA ASP A 222 21.64 7.79 4.85
C ASP A 222 22.94 7.87 5.65
N GLU A 223 23.33 9.07 6.09
CA GLU A 223 24.51 9.24 6.96
C GLU A 223 24.36 8.53 8.32
N MET A 224 23.12 8.49 8.85
CA MET A 224 22.79 7.73 10.06
C MET A 224 22.78 6.20 9.86
N GLY A 225 22.92 5.72 8.62
CA GLY A 225 22.94 4.31 8.28
C GLY A 225 21.57 3.66 8.10
N ILE A 226 20.49 4.45 8.09
CA ILE A 226 19.10 3.96 7.98
C ILE A 226 18.88 3.17 6.69
N PHE A 227 19.49 3.59 5.58
CA PHE A 227 19.27 2.98 4.27
C PHE A 227 20.38 2.01 3.84
N ASN A 228 21.24 1.54 4.76
CA ASN A 228 22.32 0.61 4.43
C ASN A 228 21.83 -0.71 3.81
N TYR A 229 20.61 -1.12 4.15
CA TYR A 229 19.96 -2.34 3.64
C TYR A 229 18.70 -2.01 2.80
N GLY A 230 18.66 -0.82 2.19
CA GLY A 230 17.50 -0.33 1.45
C GLY A 230 16.38 0.16 2.36
N GLY A 231 15.16 0.19 1.84
CA GLY A 231 13.98 0.64 2.57
C GLY A 231 13.00 1.38 1.69
N GLY A 232 12.14 2.19 2.31
CA GLY A 232 11.17 3.02 1.58
C GLY A 232 10.91 4.34 2.28
N ALA A 233 10.72 5.36 1.46
CA ALA A 233 10.35 6.70 1.86
C ALA A 233 8.94 7.00 1.36
N TYR A 234 8.01 7.17 2.29
CA TYR A 234 6.63 7.54 1.97
C TYR A 234 6.56 9.00 1.57
N HIS A 235 5.68 9.35 0.63
CA HIS A 235 5.45 10.65 0.02
C HIS A 235 6.52 11.11 -0.98
N SER A 236 7.78 11.29 -0.60
CA SER A 236 8.89 11.66 -1.49
C SER A 236 8.61 12.88 -2.38
N VAL A 237 7.93 13.90 -1.82
CA VAL A 237 7.47 15.09 -2.57
C VAL A 237 8.61 16.08 -2.80
N TRP A 238 9.34 16.43 -1.73
CA TRP A 238 10.36 17.46 -1.74
C TRP A 238 11.78 16.89 -1.77
N VAL A 239 12.00 15.93 -2.68
CA VAL A 239 13.31 15.31 -2.90
C VAL A 239 14.15 16.10 -3.90
N THR A 240 15.45 16.19 -3.65
CA THR A 240 16.45 16.81 -4.54
C THR A 240 17.07 15.76 -5.46
N ASP A 241 17.90 16.22 -6.42
CA ASP A 241 18.68 15.34 -7.27
C ASP A 241 19.66 14.48 -6.46
N GLU A 242 20.27 15.07 -5.44
CA GLU A 242 21.17 14.37 -4.52
C GLU A 242 20.45 13.30 -3.69
N ASP A 243 19.19 13.55 -3.29
CA ASP A 243 18.35 12.56 -2.64
C ASP A 243 18.05 11.38 -3.57
N LEU A 244 17.72 11.64 -4.84
CA LEU A 244 17.45 10.61 -5.82
C LEU A 244 18.67 9.74 -6.13
N GLU A 245 19.87 10.32 -6.12
CA GLU A 245 21.13 9.54 -6.22
C GLU A 245 21.27 8.57 -5.04
N VAL A 246 20.90 8.97 -3.81
CA VAL A 246 20.86 8.06 -2.66
C VAL A 246 19.81 6.98 -2.84
N TYR A 247 18.60 7.33 -3.31
CA TYR A 247 17.54 6.35 -3.59
C TYR A 247 18.04 5.27 -4.54
N LYS A 248 18.64 5.69 -5.65
CA LYS A 248 19.21 4.77 -6.64
C LYS A 248 20.33 3.89 -6.06
N LYS A 249 21.29 4.50 -5.38
CA LYS A 249 22.44 3.80 -4.78
C LYS A 249 22.03 2.78 -3.73
N ARG A 250 21.03 3.11 -2.91
CA ARG A 250 20.57 2.27 -1.79
C ARG A 250 19.40 1.36 -2.15
N GLY A 251 18.82 1.51 -3.34
CA GLY A 251 17.62 0.76 -3.74
C GLY A 251 16.37 1.15 -2.95
N ILE A 252 16.26 2.43 -2.53
CA ILE A 252 15.13 2.93 -1.76
C ILE A 252 13.90 3.00 -2.65
N TRP A 253 12.76 2.55 -2.12
CA TRP A 253 11.46 2.70 -2.75
C TRP A 253 10.88 4.09 -2.48
N ALA A 254 10.52 4.82 -3.54
CA ALA A 254 9.67 5.98 -3.42
C ALA A 254 8.21 5.50 -3.40
N VAL A 255 7.54 5.64 -2.26
CA VAL A 255 6.13 5.25 -2.11
C VAL A 255 5.26 6.48 -2.27
N ILE A 256 4.55 6.56 -3.36
CA ILE A 256 3.78 7.75 -3.77
C ILE A 256 2.36 7.68 -3.21
N ASN A 257 1.96 8.71 -2.48
CA ASN A 257 0.65 8.85 -1.82
C ASN A 257 -0.08 10.08 -2.41
N ALA A 258 -0.44 10.00 -3.69
CA ALA A 258 -0.88 11.17 -4.46
C ALA A 258 -2.16 11.80 -3.90
N GLY A 259 -3.11 10.99 -3.42
CA GLY A 259 -4.35 11.46 -2.83
C GLY A 259 -4.13 12.28 -1.56
N SER A 260 -3.31 11.78 -0.64
CA SER A 260 -2.91 12.49 0.58
C SER A 260 -2.10 13.75 0.28
N ASN A 261 -1.07 13.64 -0.58
CA ASN A 261 -0.24 14.76 -0.98
C ASN A 261 -1.07 15.92 -1.58
N ALA A 262 -2.06 15.58 -2.40
CA ALA A 262 -2.94 16.58 -3.02
C ALA A 262 -3.90 17.20 -1.99
N LYS A 263 -4.53 16.38 -1.14
CA LYS A 263 -5.51 16.86 -0.15
C LYS A 263 -4.87 17.75 0.93
N LEU A 264 -3.69 17.38 1.42
CA LEU A 264 -2.95 18.13 2.43
C LEU A 264 -2.09 19.26 1.82
N ALA A 265 -2.16 19.43 0.50
CA ALA A 265 -1.37 20.40 -0.25
C ALA A 265 0.15 20.28 -0.01
N SER A 266 0.64 19.06 0.24
CA SER A 266 2.06 18.77 0.46
C SER A 266 2.87 19.03 -0.82
N GLY A 267 2.29 18.74 -2.00
CA GLY A 267 2.90 18.98 -3.31
C GLY A 267 2.77 17.77 -4.25
N ILE A 268 3.55 17.78 -5.32
CA ILE A 268 3.57 16.71 -6.33
C ILE A 268 4.94 16.05 -6.32
N ALA A 269 5.00 14.75 -6.01
CA ALA A 269 6.25 13.99 -6.08
C ALA A 269 6.75 13.92 -7.54
N PRO A 270 8.07 14.03 -7.80
CA PRO A 270 8.62 14.11 -9.17
C PRO A 270 8.69 12.72 -9.86
N VAL A 271 7.54 12.06 -10.02
CA VAL A 271 7.41 10.68 -10.50
C VAL A 271 8.01 10.49 -11.90
N SER A 272 7.80 11.44 -12.81
CA SER A 272 8.38 11.35 -14.16
C SER A 272 9.91 11.33 -14.14
N LYS A 273 10.52 12.10 -13.23
CA LYS A 273 11.96 12.09 -13.02
C LYS A 273 12.43 10.79 -12.39
N MET A 274 11.72 10.32 -11.36
CA MET A 274 12.03 9.06 -10.70
C MET A 274 12.01 7.89 -11.68
N LEU A 275 11.00 7.82 -12.57
CA LEU A 275 10.93 6.81 -13.62
C LEU A 275 12.12 6.89 -14.60
N LYS A 276 12.47 8.10 -15.05
CA LYS A 276 13.61 8.32 -15.97
C LYS A 276 14.94 7.91 -15.35
N GLU A 277 15.12 8.09 -14.06
CA GLU A 277 16.34 7.74 -13.34
C GLU A 277 16.37 6.30 -12.85
N GLY A 278 15.27 5.54 -13.05
CA GLY A 278 15.16 4.14 -12.65
C GLY A 278 15.03 3.94 -11.14
N ILE A 279 14.41 4.90 -10.45
CA ILE A 279 14.07 4.79 -9.03
C ILE A 279 12.91 3.78 -8.86
N ASN A 280 13.01 2.93 -7.86
CA ASN A 280 11.94 1.99 -7.51
C ASN A 280 10.69 2.74 -7.04
N LEU A 281 9.55 2.49 -7.69
CA LEU A 281 8.27 3.12 -7.35
C LEU A 281 7.28 2.13 -6.78
N ALA A 282 6.55 2.57 -5.76
CA ALA A 282 5.38 1.90 -5.20
C ALA A 282 4.27 2.92 -4.95
N ILE A 283 3.04 2.45 -4.79
CA ILE A 283 1.89 3.32 -4.55
C ILE A 283 1.24 2.95 -3.21
N GLY A 284 1.00 3.95 -2.39
CA GLY A 284 0.24 3.85 -1.16
C GLY A 284 -0.94 4.82 -1.14
N THR A 285 -1.98 4.51 -0.40
CA THR A 285 -3.12 5.42 -0.23
C THR A 285 -2.91 6.42 0.90
N ASP A 286 -1.93 6.16 1.78
CA ASP A 286 -1.89 6.79 3.09
C ASP A 286 -3.16 6.49 3.92
N GLY A 287 -3.36 7.14 5.06
CA GLY A 287 -4.49 6.92 5.93
C GLY A 287 -5.82 7.48 5.40
N PRO A 288 -6.96 6.86 5.76
CA PRO A 288 -8.27 7.36 5.36
C PRO A 288 -8.69 8.67 6.05
N SER A 289 -7.92 9.17 7.00
CA SER A 289 -8.08 10.52 7.55
C SER A 289 -7.43 11.59 6.67
N SER A 290 -6.29 11.29 6.02
CA SER A 290 -5.57 12.23 5.17
C SER A 290 -6.02 12.19 3.71
N ASN A 291 -6.39 11.01 3.19
CA ASN A 291 -6.83 10.79 1.81
C ASN A 291 -8.35 10.68 1.65
N ASN A 292 -9.05 10.22 2.67
CA ASN A 292 -10.47 9.83 2.70
C ASN A 292 -10.83 8.57 1.90
N ALA A 293 -10.07 8.16 0.90
CA ALA A 293 -10.35 6.98 0.08
C ALA A 293 -9.18 5.99 0.11
N LEU A 294 -9.51 4.72 0.30
CA LEU A 294 -8.57 3.61 0.17
C LEU A 294 -8.77 2.98 -1.22
N ASP A 295 -8.33 3.71 -2.26
CA ASP A 295 -8.69 3.46 -3.66
C ASP A 295 -7.47 3.57 -4.59
N MET A 296 -6.98 2.43 -5.07
CA MET A 296 -5.80 2.38 -5.94
C MET A 296 -6.05 2.99 -7.33
N PHE A 297 -7.28 2.94 -7.84
CA PHE A 297 -7.61 3.58 -9.13
C PHE A 297 -7.46 5.09 -9.04
N ARG A 298 -7.94 5.66 -7.93
CA ARG A 298 -7.81 7.09 -7.65
C ARG A 298 -6.35 7.51 -7.51
N GLU A 299 -5.53 6.74 -6.81
CA GLU A 299 -4.09 7.00 -6.69
C GLU A 299 -3.39 7.00 -8.04
N MET A 300 -3.59 5.95 -8.84
CA MET A 300 -2.99 5.85 -10.18
C MET A 300 -3.38 7.02 -11.07
N TYR A 301 -4.67 7.38 -11.11
CA TYR A 301 -5.15 8.51 -11.92
C TYR A 301 -4.55 9.84 -11.43
N LEU A 302 -4.50 10.08 -10.11
CA LEU A 302 -3.92 11.30 -9.55
C LEU A 302 -2.43 11.44 -9.87
N ILE A 303 -1.66 10.37 -9.78
CA ILE A 303 -0.24 10.37 -10.19
C ILE A 303 -0.10 10.82 -11.64
N GLU A 304 -0.84 10.18 -12.56
CA GLU A 304 -0.80 10.50 -13.99
C GLU A 304 -1.22 11.95 -14.27
N ALA A 305 -2.36 12.38 -13.72
CA ALA A 305 -2.92 13.70 -14.00
C ALA A 305 -2.08 14.84 -13.43
N THR A 306 -1.66 14.70 -12.15
CA THR A 306 -0.88 15.76 -11.48
C THR A 306 0.53 15.87 -12.04
N GLN A 307 1.17 14.74 -12.38
CA GLN A 307 2.52 14.76 -12.95
C GLN A 307 2.53 15.43 -14.33
N LYS A 308 1.61 15.04 -15.23
CA LYS A 308 1.50 15.66 -16.56
C LYS A 308 1.22 17.16 -16.49
N LEU A 309 0.38 17.56 -15.55
CA LEU A 309 0.10 18.97 -15.30
C LEU A 309 1.34 19.74 -14.79
N ASN A 310 2.06 19.14 -13.85
CA ASN A 310 3.29 19.70 -13.27
C ASN A 310 4.37 19.88 -14.35
N ASP A 311 4.59 18.86 -15.16
CA ASP A 311 5.61 18.86 -16.21
C ASP A 311 5.20 19.63 -17.46
N LYS A 312 3.90 20.00 -17.59
CA LYS A 312 3.30 20.57 -18.80
C LYS A 312 3.54 19.74 -20.06
N ASP A 313 3.60 18.41 -19.87
CA ASP A 313 3.84 17.43 -20.91
C ASP A 313 2.89 16.23 -20.73
N ALA A 314 2.00 16.02 -21.70
CA ALA A 314 1.06 14.90 -21.69
C ALA A 314 1.73 13.53 -21.84
N ALA A 315 3.02 13.49 -22.22
CA ALA A 315 3.81 12.27 -22.40
C ALA A 315 4.84 12.04 -21.28
N SER A 316 4.79 12.81 -20.20
CA SER A 316 5.81 12.76 -19.13
C SER A 316 5.83 11.45 -18.33
N THR A 317 4.70 10.73 -18.30
CA THR A 317 4.55 9.41 -17.64
C THR A 317 3.87 8.41 -18.56
N ASP A 318 4.13 7.11 -18.33
CA ASP A 318 3.42 6.01 -18.98
C ASP A 318 2.51 5.32 -17.96
N PRO A 319 1.18 5.26 -18.19
CA PRO A 319 0.25 4.59 -17.27
C PRO A 319 0.56 3.11 -17.03
N ILE A 320 1.27 2.45 -17.94
CA ILE A 320 1.72 1.08 -17.72
C ILE A 320 2.75 1.01 -16.59
N GLU A 321 3.67 1.95 -16.49
CA GLU A 321 4.63 2.01 -15.39
C GLU A 321 3.94 2.33 -14.06
N ILE A 322 2.88 3.14 -14.07
CA ILE A 322 2.06 3.41 -12.87
C ILE A 322 1.27 2.17 -12.46
N LEU A 323 0.71 1.40 -13.41
CA LEU A 323 0.06 0.13 -13.12
C LEU A 323 1.05 -0.91 -12.54
N LYS A 324 2.28 -0.95 -13.05
CA LYS A 324 3.37 -1.76 -12.49
C LYS A 324 3.69 -1.33 -11.05
N ALA A 325 3.77 -0.03 -10.79
CA ALA A 325 4.01 0.49 -9.44
C ALA A 325 2.89 0.08 -8.45
N ALA A 326 1.62 0.06 -8.88
CA ALA A 326 0.46 -0.36 -8.06
C ALA A 326 0.38 -1.87 -7.81
N THR A 327 1.07 -2.69 -8.61
CA THR A 327 1.05 -4.16 -8.54
C THR A 327 2.41 -4.71 -8.10
N ILE A 328 3.28 -5.05 -9.05
CA ILE A 328 4.59 -5.67 -8.78
C ILE A 328 5.52 -4.75 -7.98
N GLY A 329 5.53 -3.43 -8.27
CA GLY A 329 6.35 -2.47 -7.53
C GLY A 329 5.96 -2.40 -6.06
N SER A 330 4.68 -2.21 -5.77
CA SER A 330 4.18 -2.22 -4.39
C SER A 330 4.41 -3.56 -3.69
N ALA A 331 4.21 -4.69 -4.38
CA ALA A 331 4.50 -6.01 -3.82
C ALA A 331 5.99 -6.14 -3.42
N HIS A 332 6.91 -5.76 -4.30
CA HIS A 332 8.34 -5.83 -4.03
C HIS A 332 8.78 -4.86 -2.93
N CYS A 333 8.24 -3.64 -2.90
CA CYS A 333 8.45 -2.69 -1.80
C CYS A 333 8.09 -3.30 -0.44
N MET A 334 6.98 -4.02 -0.39
CA MET A 334 6.48 -4.71 0.80
C MET A 334 7.22 -6.00 1.13
N GLY A 335 8.07 -6.51 0.22
CA GLY A 335 8.77 -7.79 0.36
C GLY A 335 7.87 -9.00 0.03
N LEU A 336 6.80 -8.80 -0.71
CA LEU A 336 5.81 -9.81 -1.10
C LEU A 336 6.14 -10.37 -2.50
N TYR A 337 7.30 -11.00 -2.63
CA TYR A 337 7.79 -11.54 -3.90
C TYR A 337 7.05 -12.79 -4.38
N ASP A 338 6.27 -13.43 -3.52
CA ASP A 338 5.53 -14.65 -3.82
C ASP A 338 4.10 -14.43 -4.28
N CYS A 339 3.58 -13.19 -4.24
CA CYS A 339 2.22 -12.84 -4.67
C CYS A 339 2.16 -11.58 -5.57
N ASP A 340 3.21 -11.33 -6.32
CA ASP A 340 3.43 -10.13 -7.12
C ASP A 340 2.88 -10.22 -8.56
N THR A 341 2.81 -11.43 -9.13
CA THR A 341 2.46 -11.67 -10.53
C THR A 341 1.61 -12.94 -10.71
N VAL A 342 0.98 -13.10 -11.89
CA VAL A 342 0.35 -14.35 -12.29
C VAL A 342 1.40 -15.27 -12.90
N ALA A 343 1.95 -16.16 -12.07
CA ALA A 343 2.92 -17.18 -12.50
C ALA A 343 2.75 -18.47 -11.67
N GLU A 344 3.11 -19.61 -12.25
CA GLU A 344 3.06 -20.91 -11.55
C GLU A 344 3.92 -20.88 -10.28
N GLY A 345 3.38 -21.39 -9.18
CA GLY A 345 4.03 -21.40 -7.85
C GLY A 345 3.86 -20.12 -7.02
N LYS A 346 3.38 -19.03 -7.60
CA LYS A 346 3.04 -17.79 -6.85
C LYS A 346 1.74 -17.97 -6.06
N LYS A 347 1.61 -17.24 -4.97
CA LYS A 347 0.35 -17.15 -4.20
C LYS A 347 -0.75 -16.53 -5.04
N ALA A 348 -1.96 -17.02 -4.88
CA ALA A 348 -3.12 -16.54 -5.63
C ALA A 348 -3.76 -15.32 -4.92
N ASP A 349 -3.08 -14.17 -5.04
CA ASP A 349 -3.57 -12.84 -4.69
C ASP A 349 -3.99 -12.15 -6.00
N LEU A 350 -5.25 -12.35 -6.41
CA LEU A 350 -5.74 -12.06 -7.74
C LEU A 350 -6.99 -11.17 -7.72
N ILE A 351 -7.20 -10.42 -8.80
CA ILE A 351 -8.45 -9.69 -9.04
C ILE A 351 -9.01 -10.00 -10.42
N VAL A 352 -10.33 -9.90 -10.54
CA VAL A 352 -11.03 -9.92 -11.82
C VAL A 352 -11.58 -8.52 -12.10
N ILE A 353 -11.17 -7.95 -13.23
CA ILE A 353 -11.62 -6.66 -13.76
C ILE A 353 -12.77 -6.90 -14.75
N ASP A 354 -13.90 -6.25 -14.51
CA ASP A 354 -15.07 -6.29 -15.41
C ASP A 354 -14.84 -5.36 -16.62
N LEU A 355 -14.53 -5.97 -17.77
CA LEU A 355 -14.32 -5.24 -19.01
C LEU A 355 -15.62 -4.85 -19.72
N HIS A 356 -16.79 -5.30 -19.24
CA HIS A 356 -18.10 -4.97 -19.82
C HIS A 356 -18.72 -3.67 -19.28
N LYS A 357 -18.09 -3.08 -18.27
CA LYS A 357 -18.51 -1.78 -17.75
C LYS A 357 -18.34 -0.68 -18.81
N PRO A 358 -19.26 0.30 -18.87
CA PRO A 358 -19.17 1.41 -19.83
C PRO A 358 -17.83 2.15 -19.79
N SER A 359 -17.22 2.33 -18.61
CA SER A 359 -15.92 2.98 -18.43
C SER A 359 -14.75 2.20 -19.06
N MET A 360 -14.92 0.90 -19.31
CA MET A 360 -13.92 0.05 -19.93
C MET A 360 -14.13 -0.12 -21.44
N GLN A 361 -15.17 0.48 -22.02
CA GLN A 361 -15.52 0.38 -23.44
C GLN A 361 -15.32 1.72 -24.17
N PRO A 362 -14.92 1.70 -25.49
CA PRO A 362 -14.51 0.53 -26.27
C PRO A 362 -13.12 0.02 -25.83
N ILE A 363 -12.83 -1.24 -26.12
CA ILE A 363 -11.54 -1.87 -25.78
C ILE A 363 -10.47 -1.47 -26.80
N ASN A 364 -9.82 -0.33 -26.58
CA ASN A 364 -8.65 0.08 -27.36
C ASN A 364 -7.35 -0.35 -26.67
N ASN A 365 -7.26 -0.15 -25.34
CA ASN A 365 -6.13 -0.56 -24.53
C ASN A 365 -6.61 -0.83 -23.09
N ILE A 366 -6.72 -2.11 -22.72
CA ILE A 366 -7.26 -2.54 -21.43
C ILE A 366 -6.45 -1.94 -20.27
N LEU A 367 -5.12 -2.04 -20.33
CA LEU A 367 -4.26 -1.63 -19.22
C LEU A 367 -4.28 -0.11 -18.99
N LYS A 368 -4.31 0.66 -20.09
CA LYS A 368 -4.46 2.13 -19.98
C LYS A 368 -5.85 2.53 -19.47
N ASN A 369 -6.91 1.80 -19.88
CA ASN A 369 -8.25 2.06 -19.37
C ASN A 369 -8.35 1.81 -17.85
N ILE A 370 -7.64 0.81 -17.31
CA ILE A 370 -7.59 0.57 -15.85
C ILE A 370 -7.10 1.82 -15.13
N VAL A 371 -6.06 2.49 -15.63
CA VAL A 371 -5.47 3.67 -14.97
C VAL A 371 -6.30 4.93 -15.19
N TYR A 372 -6.80 5.17 -16.42
CA TYR A 372 -7.47 6.43 -16.74
C TYR A 372 -8.97 6.43 -16.53
N SER A 373 -9.62 5.30 -16.75
CA SER A 373 -11.09 5.19 -16.75
C SER A 373 -11.61 4.22 -15.69
N GLY A 374 -10.72 3.43 -15.09
CA GLY A 374 -11.06 2.46 -14.06
C GLY A 374 -11.51 3.12 -12.75
N SER A 375 -12.35 2.42 -12.01
CA SER A 375 -12.81 2.77 -10.67
C SER A 375 -13.17 1.49 -9.90
N LYS A 376 -13.47 1.58 -8.61
CA LYS A 376 -13.81 0.41 -7.79
C LYS A 376 -14.94 -0.44 -8.36
N ASP A 377 -15.86 0.14 -9.12
CA ASP A 377 -17.02 -0.56 -9.69
C ASP A 377 -16.67 -1.57 -10.80
N ILE A 378 -15.44 -1.54 -11.31
CA ILE A 378 -14.94 -2.55 -12.25
C ILE A 378 -14.34 -3.78 -11.55
N ILE A 379 -14.16 -3.76 -10.23
CA ILE A 379 -13.69 -4.92 -9.46
C ILE A 379 -14.83 -5.91 -9.31
N LYS A 380 -14.69 -7.04 -9.98
CA LYS A 380 -15.66 -8.14 -9.92
C LYS A 380 -15.34 -9.17 -8.85
N MET A 381 -14.05 -9.41 -8.60
CA MET A 381 -13.57 -10.35 -7.59
C MET A 381 -12.24 -9.89 -7.01
N THR A 382 -12.07 -10.10 -5.71
CA THR A 382 -10.76 -10.00 -5.02
C THR A 382 -10.50 -11.29 -4.26
N MET A 383 -9.39 -11.93 -4.61
CA MET A 383 -8.89 -13.16 -4.01
C MET A 383 -7.60 -12.87 -3.24
N VAL A 384 -7.50 -13.37 -2.02
CA VAL A 384 -6.31 -13.29 -1.16
C VAL A 384 -5.92 -14.71 -0.75
N ASN A 385 -4.66 -15.07 -0.98
CA ASN A 385 -4.14 -16.39 -0.61
C ASN A 385 -5.04 -17.56 -1.07
N GLY A 386 -5.53 -17.47 -2.32
CA GLY A 386 -6.41 -18.49 -2.92
C GLY A 386 -7.86 -18.48 -2.44
N ARG A 387 -8.25 -17.58 -1.52
CA ARG A 387 -9.62 -17.42 -1.03
C ARG A 387 -10.30 -16.20 -1.65
N VAL A 388 -11.45 -16.40 -2.26
CA VAL A 388 -12.30 -15.29 -2.73
C VAL A 388 -12.92 -14.62 -1.50
N LEU A 389 -12.55 -13.37 -1.23
CA LEU A 389 -13.09 -12.59 -0.11
C LEU A 389 -14.17 -11.61 -0.53
N TYR A 390 -14.11 -11.14 -1.78
CA TYR A 390 -15.09 -10.23 -2.38
C TYR A 390 -15.42 -10.68 -3.80
N GLU A 391 -16.70 -10.72 -4.13
CA GLU A 391 -17.16 -11.10 -5.45
C GLU A 391 -18.54 -10.52 -5.76
N ASN A 392 -18.68 -9.87 -6.92
CA ASN A 392 -19.94 -9.33 -7.44
C ASN A 392 -20.72 -8.43 -6.43
N GLY A 393 -20.00 -7.60 -5.66
CA GLY A 393 -20.60 -6.72 -4.67
C GLY A 393 -20.81 -7.34 -3.29
N GLU A 394 -20.45 -8.62 -3.10
CA GLU A 394 -20.65 -9.36 -1.85
C GLU A 394 -19.33 -9.76 -1.19
N PHE A 395 -19.27 -9.61 0.13
CA PHE A 395 -18.15 -10.12 0.93
C PHE A 395 -18.47 -11.56 1.37
N LYS A 396 -17.55 -12.49 1.09
CA LYS A 396 -17.79 -13.91 1.30
C LYS A 396 -17.46 -14.33 2.75
N GLY A 397 -18.52 -14.70 3.50
CA GLY A 397 -18.38 -15.16 4.88
C GLY A 397 -18.00 -14.07 5.89
N ILE A 398 -18.21 -12.82 5.56
CA ILE A 398 -17.87 -11.66 6.39
C ILE A 398 -19.16 -10.95 6.82
N ASP A 399 -19.31 -10.72 8.13
CA ASP A 399 -20.43 -9.98 8.71
C ASP A 399 -20.17 -8.47 8.63
N THR A 400 -20.53 -7.86 7.51
CA THR A 400 -20.29 -6.44 7.24
C THR A 400 -21.10 -5.52 8.13
N GLU A 401 -22.33 -5.89 8.52
CA GLU A 401 -23.17 -5.08 9.41
C GLU A 401 -22.51 -4.95 10.79
N LYS A 402 -21.99 -6.03 11.31
CA LYS A 402 -21.24 -6.03 12.58
C LYS A 402 -19.98 -5.16 12.50
N ILE A 403 -19.24 -5.23 11.39
CA ILE A 403 -18.04 -4.42 11.18
C ILE A 403 -18.42 -2.92 11.15
N TYR A 404 -19.44 -2.54 10.39
CA TYR A 404 -19.89 -1.15 10.32
C TYR A 404 -20.38 -0.64 11.68
N TYR A 405 -21.15 -1.45 12.41
CA TYR A 405 -21.63 -1.09 13.75
C TYR A 405 -20.46 -0.86 14.73
N ASN A 406 -19.49 -1.76 14.76
CA ASN A 406 -18.35 -1.67 15.68
C ASN A 406 -17.44 -0.48 15.33
N ALA A 407 -17.14 -0.27 14.06
CA ALA A 407 -16.32 0.87 13.61
C ALA A 407 -17.01 2.22 13.93
N GLN A 408 -18.34 2.31 13.74
CA GLN A 408 -19.08 3.50 14.11
C GLN A 408 -19.07 3.74 15.63
N LYS A 409 -19.24 2.69 16.42
CA LYS A 409 -19.18 2.76 17.91
C LYS A 409 -17.79 3.22 18.39
N ALA A 410 -16.70 2.71 17.80
CA ALA A 410 -15.35 3.18 18.08
C ALA A 410 -15.20 4.67 17.74
N THR A 411 -15.65 5.08 16.55
CA THR A 411 -15.61 6.47 16.08
C THR A 411 -16.37 7.43 17.00
N ASP A 412 -17.59 7.06 17.44
CA ASP A 412 -18.41 7.90 18.31
C ASP A 412 -17.76 8.15 19.68
N ARG A 413 -16.97 7.17 20.16
CA ARG A 413 -16.20 7.33 21.41
C ARG A 413 -15.01 8.29 21.26
N LEU A 414 -14.51 8.49 20.06
CA LEU A 414 -13.34 9.35 19.78
C LEU A 414 -13.72 10.81 19.46
N ARG A 415 -15.01 11.07 19.26
CA ARG A 415 -15.56 12.44 19.13
C ARG A 415 -15.62 13.13 20.48
#